data_5a258ed7b9967b4b1e56496f6b2bace1
#
_entry.id   5a258ed7b9967b4b1e56496f6b2bace1
#
_cell.length_a   1.000
_cell.length_b   1.000
_cell.length_c   1.000
_cell.angle_alpha   90.00
_cell.angle_beta   90.00
_cell.angle_gamma   90.00
#
_symmetry.space_group_name_H-M   'P 1'
#
loop_
_entity.id
_entity.type
_entity.pdbx_description
1 polymer ?
#
loop_
_entity_poly.entity_id
_entity_poly.type
_entity_poly.pdbx_seq_one_letter_code
_entity_poly.pdbx_strand_id
1 'polypeptide(L)' 'MAKSTIAIEPTMKIVPVKDAVNPAREGSERHARIAAVLKAKRVELALGRGARLSTVRFCVANELVRVSA' A
#
# COMPACT_ATOMS: atom_id res chain seq x y z
N MET A 1 -0.17 16.99 -16.80
CA MET A 1 -0.69 15.63 -16.84
C MET A 1 -1.44 15.31 -15.56
N ALA A 2 -2.70 15.07 -15.68
CA ALA A 2 -3.49 14.76 -14.52
C ALA A 2 -3.24 13.30 -14.12
N LYS A 3 -2.67 13.11 -12.97
CA LYS A 3 -2.66 11.77 -12.41
C LYS A 3 -4.05 11.52 -11.85
N SER A 4 -4.68 10.48 -12.30
CA SER A 4 -5.94 10.09 -11.70
C SER A 4 -5.67 9.80 -10.22
N THR A 5 -6.29 10.59 -9.38
CA THR A 5 -6.21 10.36 -7.96
C THR A 5 -7.27 9.32 -7.62
N ILE A 6 -6.83 8.11 -7.36
CA ILE A 6 -7.74 7.07 -6.94
C ILE A 6 -8.09 7.35 -5.48
N ALA A 7 -9.37 7.49 -5.21
CA ALA A 7 -9.83 7.61 -3.84
C ALA A 7 -9.68 6.25 -3.17
N ILE A 8 -8.79 6.17 -2.20
CA ILE A 8 -8.53 4.91 -1.50
C ILE A 8 -9.48 4.83 -0.30
N GLU A 9 -10.30 3.81 -0.29
CA GLU A 9 -11.26 3.56 0.76
C GLU A 9 -10.85 2.36 1.61
N PRO A 10 -11.21 2.34 2.90
CA PRO A 10 -10.85 1.23 3.78
C PRO A 10 -11.38 -0.13 3.34
N THR A 11 -12.50 -0.14 2.62
CA THR A 11 -13.11 -1.37 2.15
C THR A 11 -12.47 -1.94 0.90
N MET A 12 -11.57 -1.19 0.28
CA MET A 12 -10.91 -1.66 -0.92
C MET A 12 -9.97 -2.83 -0.64
N LYS A 13 -9.89 -3.73 -1.61
CA LYS A 13 -8.97 -4.85 -1.54
C LYS A 13 -7.60 -4.43 -2.03
N ILE A 14 -6.58 -4.98 -1.41
CA ILE A 14 -5.19 -4.77 -1.82
C ILE A 14 -4.68 -6.08 -2.43
N VAL A 15 -4.15 -5.98 -3.64
CA VAL A 15 -3.52 -7.11 -4.31
C VAL A 15 -2.07 -6.72 -4.57
N PRO A 16 -1.10 -7.39 -3.94
CA PRO A 16 0.30 -7.07 -4.21
C PRO A 16 0.65 -7.45 -5.65
N VAL A 17 1.47 -6.62 -6.27
CA VAL A 17 1.95 -6.88 -7.61
C VAL A 17 2.98 -8.01 -7.51
N LYS A 18 2.95 -8.93 -8.46
CA LYS A 18 3.91 -10.02 -8.51
C LYS A 18 5.33 -9.46 -8.58
N ASP A 19 6.21 -10.02 -7.77
CA ASP A 19 7.62 -9.59 -7.70
C ASP A 19 7.82 -8.19 -7.13
N ALA A 20 6.81 -7.63 -6.48
CA ALA A 20 6.96 -6.34 -5.82
C ALA A 20 7.96 -6.45 -4.67
N VAL A 21 8.93 -5.54 -4.68
CA VAL A 21 9.96 -5.48 -3.65
C VAL A 21 9.77 -4.21 -2.85
N ASN A 22 9.87 -4.32 -1.53
CA ASN A 22 9.78 -3.17 -0.65
C ASN A 22 10.97 -2.24 -0.90
N PRO A 23 10.73 -1.01 -1.41
CA PRO A 23 11.81 -0.09 -1.76
C PRO A 23 12.42 0.64 -0.57
N ALA A 24 11.80 0.55 0.59
CA ALA A 24 12.29 1.24 1.77
C ALA A 24 13.43 0.46 2.41
N ARG A 25 14.24 1.17 3.19
CA ARG A 25 15.35 0.57 3.89
C ARG A 25 14.85 -0.39 4.97
N GLU A 26 15.37 -1.59 5.00
CA GLU A 26 15.03 -2.57 6.01
C GLU A 26 15.35 -2.00 7.41
N GLY A 27 14.42 -2.19 8.33
CA GLY A 27 14.54 -1.67 9.68
C GLY A 27 13.98 -0.27 9.88
N SER A 28 13.57 0.43 8.81
CA SER A 28 12.95 1.75 8.93
C SER A 28 11.44 1.63 9.16
N GLU A 29 10.85 2.70 9.69
CA GLU A 29 9.40 2.74 9.87
C GLU A 29 8.67 2.62 8.54
N ARG A 30 9.20 3.27 7.51
CA ARG A 30 8.62 3.21 6.17
C ARG A 30 8.60 1.77 5.66
N HIS A 31 9.67 1.05 5.88
CA HIS A 31 9.75 -0.36 5.49
C HIS A 31 8.65 -1.18 6.17
N ALA A 32 8.47 -0.97 7.48
CA ALA A 32 7.45 -1.69 8.24
C ALA A 32 6.04 -1.36 7.73
N ARG A 33 5.78 -0.09 7.41
CA ARG A 33 4.48 0.33 6.90
C ARG A 33 4.20 -0.26 5.52
N ILE A 34 5.19 -0.22 4.64
CA ILE A 34 5.05 -0.80 3.30
C ILE A 34 4.86 -2.30 3.40
N ALA A 35 5.61 -2.95 4.27
CA ALA A 35 5.45 -4.39 4.48
C ALA A 35 4.04 -4.72 4.96
N ALA A 36 3.47 -3.89 5.84
CA ALA A 36 2.09 -4.07 6.29
C ALA A 36 1.11 -4.00 5.13
N VAL A 37 1.30 -3.04 4.21
CA VAL A 37 0.46 -2.91 3.02
C VAL A 37 0.61 -4.14 2.11
N LEU A 38 1.83 -4.58 1.90
CA LEU A 38 2.09 -5.72 1.02
C LEU A 38 1.48 -7.03 1.55
N LYS A 39 1.39 -7.16 2.87
CA LYS A 39 0.82 -8.35 3.50
C LYS A 39 -0.68 -8.25 3.73
N ALA A 40 -1.23 -7.05 3.75
CA ALA A 40 -2.65 -6.86 4.00
C ALA A 40 -3.46 -7.17 2.75
N LYS A 41 -4.63 -7.74 2.94
CA LYS A 41 -5.53 -8.05 1.82
C LYS A 41 -6.54 -6.92 1.59
N ARG A 42 -6.68 -6.01 2.54
CA ARG A 42 -7.58 -4.87 2.45
C ARG A 42 -6.90 -3.65 3.04
N VAL A 43 -7.33 -2.48 2.59
CA VAL A 43 -6.80 -1.21 3.10
C VAL A 43 -6.98 -1.10 4.61
N GLU A 44 -8.16 -1.44 5.11
CA GLU A 44 -8.44 -1.37 6.55
C GLU A 44 -7.50 -2.27 7.36
N LEU A 45 -7.13 -3.42 6.83
CA LEU A 45 -6.20 -4.32 7.51
C LEU A 45 -4.80 -3.74 7.54
N ALA A 46 -4.39 -3.08 6.46
CA ALA A 46 -3.10 -2.41 6.43
C ALA A 46 -3.05 -1.28 7.47
N LEU A 47 -4.12 -0.49 7.54
CA LEU A 47 -4.22 0.60 8.52
C LEU A 47 -4.18 0.06 9.94
N GLY A 48 -4.83 -1.07 10.19
CA GLY A 48 -4.81 -1.72 11.50
C GLY A 48 -3.44 -2.25 11.89
N ARG A 49 -2.55 -2.46 10.92
CA ARG A 49 -1.19 -2.93 11.17
C ARG A 49 -0.17 -1.80 11.27
N GLY A 50 -0.62 -0.55 11.26
CA GLY A 50 0.25 0.59 11.40
C GLY A 50 0.56 1.34 10.11
N ALA A 51 0.08 0.86 8.97
CA ALA A 51 0.22 1.58 7.73
C ALA A 51 -0.71 2.80 7.72
N ARG A 52 -0.40 3.77 6.87
CA ARG A 52 -1.21 4.97 6.71
C ARG A 52 -1.77 5.03 5.29
N LEU A 53 -2.80 5.83 5.09
CA LEU A 53 -3.34 6.04 3.75
C LEU A 53 -2.26 6.54 2.78
N SER A 54 -1.38 7.41 3.24
CA SER A 54 -0.27 7.89 2.42
C SER A 54 0.66 6.74 2.02
N THR A 55 0.85 5.75 2.90
CA THR A 55 1.64 4.57 2.59
C THR A 55 0.97 3.75 1.49
N VAL A 56 -0.34 3.56 1.58
CA VAL A 56 -1.09 2.83 0.56
C VAL A 56 -0.99 3.55 -0.78
N ARG A 57 -1.17 4.87 -0.79
CA ARG A 57 -1.03 5.68 -2.00
C ARG A 57 0.35 5.56 -2.60
N PHE A 58 1.37 5.59 -1.76
CA PHE A 58 2.75 5.41 -2.21
C PHE A 58 2.92 4.06 -2.90
N CYS A 59 2.41 3.01 -2.30
CA CYS A 59 2.52 1.67 -2.87
C CYS A 59 1.77 1.56 -4.21
N VAL A 60 0.60 2.18 -4.32
CA VAL A 60 -0.14 2.20 -5.58
C VAL A 60 0.60 2.99 -6.64
N ALA A 61 1.12 4.16 -6.28
CA ALA A 61 1.84 5.02 -7.20
C ALA A 61 3.12 4.39 -7.72
N ASN A 62 3.75 3.56 -6.92
CA ASN A 62 4.98 2.86 -7.30
C ASN A 62 4.72 1.44 -7.83
N GLU A 63 3.47 1.12 -8.10
CA GLU A 63 3.07 -0.18 -8.65
C GLU A 63 3.49 -1.36 -7.79
N LEU A 64 3.53 -1.16 -6.48
CA LEU A 64 3.81 -2.24 -5.53
C LEU A 64 2.56 -3.05 -5.22
N VAL A 65 1.42 -2.39 -5.23
CA VAL A 65 0.12 -3.04 -5.02
C VAL A 65 -0.91 -2.41 -5.93
N ARG A 66 -2.01 -3.13 -6.11
CA ARG A 66 -3.19 -2.62 -6.80
C ARG A 66 -4.33 -2.63 -5.82
N VAL A 67 -5.16 -1.61 -5.86
CA VAL A 67 -6.37 -1.56 -5.04
C VAL A 67 -7.59 -1.61 -5.93
N SER A 68 -8.62 -2.28 -5.45
CA SER A 68 -9.88 -2.40 -6.18
C SER A 68 -11.04 -2.45 -5.20
N ALA A 69 -12.18 -2.04 -5.70
CA ALA A 69 -13.39 -2.05 -4.87
C ALA A 69 -13.83 -3.47 -4.52
#